data_6a8114c6a9f33c8f08a0fc3472f5fa61
#
_entry.id   6a8114c6a9f33c8f08a0fc3472f5fa61
#
_cell.length_a   1.000
_cell.length_b   1.000
_cell.length_c   1.000
_cell.angle_alpha   90.00
_cell.angle_beta   90.00
_cell.angle_gamma   90.00
#
_symmetry.space_group_name_H-M   'P 1'
#
loop_
_entity.id
_entity.type
_entity.pdbx_description
1 polymer ?
#
loop_
_entity_poly.entity_id
_entity_poly.type
_entity_poly.pdbx_seq_one_letter_code
_entity_poly.pdbx_strand_id
1 'polypeptide(L)'
;MKYSKNPQVAKEFLRWFMDRPQYDKWMAANDGYIVGPTPYWEKHTLWERDPKLVPFKESSKFGRWPGYPGQPTRKASEVLVKYILVDMYAQAIKGMKPEDAAKWAEGELKKAYGA
;
A
#
# COMPACT_ATOMS: atom_id res chain seq x y z
N MET A 1 -20.54 2.99 -8.42
CA MET A 1 -20.14 3.89 -9.51
C MET A 1 -21.36 4.28 -10.31
N LYS A 2 -21.59 5.57 -10.57
CA LYS A 2 -22.80 6.08 -11.26
C LYS A 2 -22.99 5.54 -12.70
N TYR A 3 -21.90 5.14 -13.34
CA TYR A 3 -21.90 4.64 -14.72
C TYR A 3 -21.99 3.12 -14.85
N SER A 4 -22.16 2.39 -13.75
CA SER A 4 -22.38 0.95 -13.83
C SER A 4 -23.75 0.66 -14.43
N LYS A 5 -23.80 -0.23 -15.42
CA LYS A 5 -25.06 -0.70 -16.00
C LYS A 5 -25.84 -1.63 -15.05
N ASN A 6 -25.14 -2.24 -14.10
CA ASN A 6 -25.69 -3.20 -13.14
C ASN A 6 -25.26 -2.86 -11.70
N PRO A 7 -25.71 -1.72 -11.13
CA PRO A 7 -25.24 -1.26 -9.84
C PRO A 7 -25.61 -2.19 -8.69
N GLN A 8 -26.74 -2.89 -8.80
CA GLN A 8 -27.19 -3.83 -7.77
C GLN A 8 -26.30 -5.07 -7.73
N VAL A 9 -26.01 -5.66 -8.88
CA VAL A 9 -25.11 -6.81 -9.00
C VAL A 9 -23.71 -6.45 -8.49
N ALA A 10 -23.22 -5.26 -8.80
CA ALA A 10 -21.93 -4.79 -8.28
C ALA A 10 -21.91 -4.68 -6.75
N LYS A 11 -23.01 -4.22 -6.13
CA LYS A 11 -23.14 -4.17 -4.66
C LYS A 11 -23.20 -5.58 -4.04
N GLU A 12 -23.92 -6.49 -4.65
CA GLU A 12 -24.00 -7.88 -4.19
C GLU A 12 -22.66 -8.58 -4.30
N PHE A 13 -21.93 -8.39 -5.40
CA PHE A 13 -20.58 -8.89 -5.55
C PHE A 13 -19.64 -8.35 -4.45
N LEU A 14 -19.67 -7.04 -4.18
CA LEU A 14 -18.82 -6.45 -3.13
C LEU A 14 -19.18 -7.02 -1.75
N ARG A 15 -20.45 -7.18 -1.43
CA ARG A 15 -20.88 -7.81 -0.16
C ARG A 15 -20.37 -9.23 -0.06
N TRP A 16 -20.60 -10.05 -1.09
CA TRP A 16 -20.13 -11.43 -1.15
C TRP A 16 -18.60 -11.50 -1.00
N PHE A 17 -17.86 -10.65 -1.71
CA PHE A 17 -16.40 -10.62 -1.68
C PHE A 17 -15.85 -10.25 -0.29
N MET A 18 -16.55 -9.35 0.40
CA MET A 18 -16.16 -8.91 1.74
C MET A 18 -16.61 -9.86 2.86
N ASP A 19 -17.39 -10.89 2.53
CA ASP A 19 -17.72 -11.93 3.49
C ASP A 19 -16.47 -12.73 3.89
N ARG A 20 -16.42 -13.16 5.16
CA ARG A 20 -15.26 -13.83 5.75
C ARG A 20 -14.69 -14.96 4.90
N PRO A 21 -15.49 -15.95 4.43
CA PRO A 21 -14.94 -17.09 3.69
C PRO A 21 -14.20 -16.72 2.41
N GLN A 22 -14.65 -15.68 1.71
CA GLN A 22 -14.04 -15.21 0.47
C GLN A 22 -12.82 -14.33 0.76
N TYR A 23 -12.97 -13.40 1.70
CA TYR A 23 -11.90 -12.47 2.05
C TYR A 23 -10.71 -13.17 2.72
N ASP A 24 -10.97 -14.19 3.57
CA ASP A 24 -9.93 -15.06 4.15
C ASP A 24 -9.06 -15.71 3.07
N LYS A 25 -9.69 -16.28 2.06
CA LYS A 25 -8.98 -16.91 0.93
C LYS A 25 -8.14 -15.89 0.18
N TRP A 26 -8.69 -14.70 -0.03
CA TRP A 26 -7.99 -13.63 -0.73
C TRP A 26 -6.81 -13.09 0.07
N MET A 27 -6.96 -12.87 1.37
CA MET A 27 -5.85 -12.50 2.25
C MET A 27 -4.75 -13.57 2.27
N ALA A 28 -5.13 -14.84 2.39
CA ALA A 28 -4.18 -15.96 2.39
C ALA A 28 -3.41 -16.05 1.07
N ALA A 29 -4.08 -15.83 -0.07
CA ALA A 29 -3.46 -15.86 -1.39
C ALA A 29 -2.49 -14.69 -1.63
N ASN A 30 -2.68 -13.56 -0.94
CA ASN A 30 -1.81 -12.38 -1.04
C ASN A 30 -0.70 -12.35 0.02
N ASP A 31 -0.61 -13.36 0.85
CA ASP A 31 0.52 -13.64 1.75
C ASP A 31 0.96 -12.43 2.60
N GLY A 32 0.00 -11.67 3.13
CA GLY A 32 0.23 -10.51 3.98
C GLY A 32 0.43 -9.18 3.24
N TYR A 33 0.40 -9.16 1.90
CA TYR A 33 0.44 -7.91 1.14
C TYR A 33 -0.84 -7.08 1.29
N ILE A 34 -1.95 -7.71 1.68
CA ILE A 34 -3.24 -7.07 1.88
C ILE A 34 -3.62 -7.13 3.35
N VAL A 35 -4.06 -6.00 3.88
CA VAL A 35 -4.61 -5.88 5.23
C VAL A 35 -6.14 -5.78 5.15
N GLY A 36 -6.82 -6.50 6.02
CA GLY A 36 -8.27 -6.46 6.06
C GLY A 36 -8.80 -5.11 6.57
N PRO A 37 -9.97 -4.66 6.09
CA PRO A 37 -10.48 -3.32 6.37
C PRO A 37 -11.09 -3.13 7.77
N THR A 38 -11.16 -4.18 8.57
CA THR A 38 -11.76 -4.13 9.92
C THR A 38 -10.85 -4.80 10.95
N PRO A 39 -11.00 -4.48 12.26
CA PRO A 39 -10.22 -5.09 13.34
C PRO A 39 -10.34 -6.62 13.43
N TYR A 40 -11.39 -7.22 12.85
CA TYR A 40 -11.52 -8.67 12.78
C TYR A 40 -10.29 -9.31 12.10
N TRP A 41 -9.80 -8.72 11.04
CA TRP A 41 -8.70 -9.25 10.23
C TRP A 41 -7.33 -9.10 10.89
N GLU A 42 -7.20 -8.24 11.91
CA GLU A 42 -5.98 -8.14 12.71
C GLU A 42 -5.70 -9.43 13.51
N LYS A 43 -6.73 -10.27 13.72
CA LYS A 43 -6.64 -11.54 14.45
C LYS A 43 -6.46 -12.74 13.51
N HIS A 44 -6.28 -12.52 12.21
CA HIS A 44 -6.11 -13.60 11.26
C HIS A 44 -4.79 -14.33 11.48
N THR A 45 -4.80 -15.67 11.42
CA THR A 45 -3.62 -16.53 11.66
C THR A 45 -2.48 -16.30 10.66
N LEU A 46 -2.75 -15.69 9.52
CA LEU A 46 -1.74 -15.27 8.55
C LEU A 46 -0.59 -14.48 9.22
N TRP A 47 -0.92 -13.62 10.18
CA TRP A 47 0.05 -12.75 10.85
C TRP A 47 1.03 -13.49 11.78
N GLU A 48 0.72 -14.75 12.10
CA GLU A 48 1.55 -15.61 12.95
C GLU A 48 2.57 -16.41 12.13
N ARG A 49 2.43 -16.43 10.79
CA ARG A 49 3.26 -17.24 9.90
C ARG A 49 4.69 -16.73 9.78
N ASP A 50 4.86 -15.42 9.75
CA ASP A 50 6.17 -14.76 9.64
C ASP A 50 6.17 -13.43 10.40
N PRO A 51 7.14 -13.20 11.33
CA PRO A 51 7.28 -11.94 12.04
C PRO A 51 7.39 -10.71 11.14
N LYS A 52 7.87 -10.87 9.91
CA LYS A 52 7.97 -9.80 8.91
C LYS A 52 6.61 -9.28 8.47
N LEU A 53 5.52 -10.03 8.68
CA LEU A 53 4.15 -9.62 8.34
C LEU A 53 3.52 -8.68 9.39
N VAL A 54 4.05 -8.66 10.61
CA VAL A 54 3.51 -7.84 11.71
C VAL A 54 3.42 -6.35 11.37
N PRO A 55 4.43 -5.71 10.76
CA PRO A 55 4.34 -4.30 10.35
C PRO A 55 3.20 -4.02 9.37
N PHE A 56 2.88 -4.97 8.49
CA PHE A 56 1.75 -4.84 7.54
C PHE A 56 0.41 -4.90 8.26
N LYS A 57 0.24 -5.83 9.19
CA LYS A 57 -0.94 -5.92 10.07
C LYS A 57 -1.22 -4.58 10.76
N GLU A 58 -0.18 -3.91 11.23
CA GLU A 58 -0.30 -2.66 11.98
C GLU A 58 -0.30 -1.40 11.11
N SER A 59 -0.18 -1.55 9.79
CA SER A 59 -0.09 -0.43 8.84
C SER A 59 -1.29 0.54 8.94
N SER A 60 -2.48 0.04 9.28
CA SER A 60 -3.66 0.88 9.49
C SER A 60 -3.51 1.86 10.67
N LYS A 61 -2.68 1.53 11.67
CA LYS A 61 -2.44 2.37 12.85
C LYS A 61 -1.38 3.43 12.59
N PHE A 62 -0.37 3.11 11.80
CA PHE A 62 0.81 3.96 11.58
C PHE A 62 0.90 4.52 10.16
N GLY A 63 0.14 3.95 9.23
CA GLY A 63 0.13 4.37 7.84
C GLY A 63 -0.22 5.85 7.70
N ARG A 64 0.43 6.51 6.75
CA ARG A 64 0.17 7.91 6.40
C ARG A 64 -0.10 7.99 4.91
N TRP A 65 -1.03 8.88 4.55
CA TRP A 65 -1.32 9.15 3.16
C TRP A 65 -0.13 9.83 2.46
N PRO A 66 0.04 9.61 1.18
CA PRO A 66 1.05 10.33 0.41
C PRO A 66 0.89 11.83 0.56
N GLY A 67 2.02 12.52 0.83
CA GLY A 67 2.03 13.96 1.08
C GLY A 67 2.00 14.35 2.55
N TYR A 68 1.81 13.37 3.48
CA TYR A 68 1.88 13.67 4.92
C TYR A 68 3.22 14.40 5.28
N PRO A 69 3.18 15.44 6.16
CA PRO A 69 2.05 15.89 6.99
C PRO A 69 1.05 16.81 6.29
N GLY A 70 1.25 17.13 5.02
CA GLY A 70 0.31 17.92 4.23
C GLY A 70 -0.86 17.10 3.68
N GLN A 71 -1.69 17.76 2.87
CA GLN A 71 -2.79 17.11 2.17
C GLN A 71 -2.28 16.27 0.99
N PRO A 72 -2.97 15.18 0.61
CA PRO A 72 -2.70 14.46 -0.62
C PRO A 72 -2.83 15.40 -1.82
N THR A 73 -1.74 15.61 -2.54
CA THR A 73 -1.69 16.49 -3.71
C THR A 73 -1.38 15.70 -4.97
N ARG A 74 -1.58 16.33 -6.14
CA ARG A 74 -1.15 15.76 -7.42
C ARG A 74 0.36 15.46 -7.41
N LYS A 75 1.18 16.33 -6.82
CA LYS A 75 2.62 16.11 -6.70
C LYS A 75 2.97 14.90 -5.84
N ALA A 76 2.27 14.70 -4.72
CA ALA A 76 2.43 13.52 -3.88
C ALA A 76 2.04 12.23 -4.62
N SER A 77 0.96 12.28 -5.40
CA SER A 77 0.56 11.15 -6.26
C SER A 77 1.58 10.86 -7.36
N GLU A 78 2.19 11.90 -7.93
CA GLU A 78 3.26 11.76 -8.94
C GLU A 78 4.48 11.03 -8.38
N VAL A 79 4.88 11.32 -7.14
CA VAL A 79 5.97 10.62 -6.44
C VAL A 79 5.71 9.12 -6.34
N LEU A 80 4.47 8.72 -6.02
CA LEU A 80 4.08 7.31 -5.97
C LEU A 80 4.10 6.65 -7.35
N VAL A 81 3.51 7.30 -8.35
CA VAL A 81 3.43 6.76 -9.72
C VAL A 81 4.81 6.62 -10.35
N LYS A 82 5.75 7.51 -10.02
CA LYS A 82 7.15 7.44 -10.47
C LYS A 82 7.99 6.42 -9.71
N TYR A 83 7.44 5.74 -8.71
CA TYR A 83 8.14 4.74 -7.90
C TYR A 83 9.47 5.21 -7.28
N ILE A 84 9.65 6.52 -7.04
CA ILE A 84 10.92 7.12 -6.61
C ILE A 84 11.50 6.39 -5.38
N LEU A 85 10.66 6.12 -4.37
CA LEU A 85 11.13 5.42 -3.15
C LEU A 85 11.43 3.95 -3.41
N VAL A 86 10.65 3.28 -4.24
CA VAL A 86 10.89 1.88 -4.63
C VAL A 86 12.21 1.75 -5.39
N ASP A 87 12.46 2.66 -6.32
CA ASP A 87 13.69 2.69 -7.11
C ASP A 87 14.92 3.03 -6.23
N MET A 88 14.76 3.89 -5.23
CA MET A 88 15.81 4.15 -4.24
C MET A 88 16.28 2.86 -3.56
N TYR A 89 15.34 2.06 -3.06
CA TYR A 89 15.67 0.77 -2.45
C TYR A 89 16.23 -0.21 -3.48
N ALA A 90 15.66 -0.25 -4.67
CA ALA A 90 16.15 -1.14 -5.74
C ALA A 90 17.60 -0.82 -6.13
N GLN A 91 17.99 0.45 -6.18
CA GLN A 91 19.36 0.86 -6.48
C GLN A 91 20.32 0.45 -5.35
N ALA A 92 19.92 0.63 -4.09
CA ALA A 92 20.72 0.19 -2.94
C ALA A 92 20.92 -1.34 -2.93
N ILE A 93 19.88 -2.11 -3.21
CA ILE A 93 19.95 -3.58 -3.32
C ILE A 93 20.87 -4.02 -4.46
N LYS A 94 20.93 -3.26 -5.55
CA LYS A 94 21.83 -3.51 -6.69
C LYS A 94 23.27 -3.08 -6.45
N GLY A 95 23.59 -2.57 -5.26
CA GLY A 95 24.95 -2.24 -4.83
C GLY A 95 25.30 -0.74 -4.80
N MET A 96 24.34 0.17 -5.06
CA MET A 96 24.55 1.59 -4.80
C MET A 96 24.68 1.82 -3.29
N LYS A 97 25.58 2.71 -2.86
CA LYS A 97 25.65 3.07 -1.44
C LYS A 97 24.32 3.69 -0.97
N PRO A 98 23.82 3.34 0.21
CA PRO A 98 22.52 3.84 0.70
C PRO A 98 22.43 5.37 0.69
N GLU A 99 23.53 6.07 1.02
CA GLU A 99 23.60 7.53 1.03
C GLU A 99 23.43 8.11 -0.38
N ASP A 100 24.01 7.47 -1.39
CA ASP A 100 23.91 7.90 -2.78
C ASP A 100 22.52 7.63 -3.34
N ALA A 101 21.92 6.49 -2.98
CA ALA A 101 20.53 6.19 -3.33
C ALA A 101 19.54 7.19 -2.70
N ALA A 102 19.77 7.57 -1.45
CA ALA A 102 18.97 8.59 -0.76
C ALA A 102 19.10 9.97 -1.43
N LYS A 103 20.32 10.39 -1.79
CA LYS A 103 20.57 11.64 -2.51
C LYS A 103 19.89 11.64 -3.89
N TRP A 104 19.96 10.53 -4.60
CA TRP A 104 19.25 10.39 -5.87
C TRP A 104 17.73 10.58 -5.67
N ALA A 105 17.14 9.90 -4.70
CA ALA A 105 15.72 10.02 -4.41
C ALA A 105 15.34 11.45 -3.98
N GLU A 106 16.16 12.13 -3.17
CA GLU A 106 15.96 13.54 -2.83
C GLU A 106 15.91 14.43 -4.08
N GLY A 107 16.83 14.22 -5.02
CA GLY A 107 16.84 14.95 -6.29
C GLY A 107 15.56 14.74 -7.10
N GLU A 108 15.07 13.51 -7.20
CA GLU A 108 13.83 13.20 -7.91
C GLU A 108 12.59 13.76 -7.18
N LEU A 109 12.58 13.73 -5.85
CA LEU A 109 11.52 14.35 -5.06
C LEU A 109 11.49 15.88 -5.26
N LYS A 110 12.63 16.55 -5.23
CA LYS A 110 12.72 17.99 -5.52
C LYS A 110 12.16 18.33 -6.90
N LYS A 111 12.51 17.57 -7.93
CA LYS A 111 11.92 17.73 -9.27
C LYS A 111 10.40 17.56 -9.28
N ALA A 112 9.87 16.53 -8.61
CA ALA A 112 8.44 16.27 -8.53
C ALA A 112 7.68 17.40 -7.82
N TYR A 113 8.28 17.97 -6.78
CA TYR A 113 7.66 19.08 -6.03
C TYR A 113 7.96 20.45 -6.62
N GLY A 114 8.89 20.56 -7.56
CA GLY A 114 9.28 21.82 -8.18
C GLY A 114 10.09 22.71 -7.22
N ALA A 115 10.94 22.09 -6.41
CA ALA A 115 11.81 22.75 -5.44
C ALA A 115 13.26 22.74 -5.92
#